data_0111db0041ef0fdf60d2c7281d6c3aa9
#
_entry.id   0111db0041ef0fdf60d2c7281d6c3aa9
#
_cell.length_a   1.000
_cell.length_b   1.000
_cell.length_c   1.000
_cell.angle_alpha   90.00
_cell.angle_beta   90.00
_cell.angle_gamma   90.00
#
_symmetry.space_group_name_H-M   'P 1'
#
loop_
_entity.id
_entity.type
_entity.pdbx_description
1 polymer ?
#
loop_
_entity_poly.entity_id
_entity_poly.type
_entity_poly.pdbx_seq_one_letter_code
_entity_poly.pdbx_strand_id
1 'polypeptide(L)'
;MKLNWRKALLILVGILLLGGWLRLYKLDNMSLKADEYIGVNISYGHSQNGEWKFWDWNNEKLTNEDYTRGKIYYWQVGRIMDFLPPTVFNFRLVSVFWGLLGIMMIFGASYFYTKNFIISLLSSFLWAVSLSAITFDRHLRMYSMFAPVYLLLSVLVYQFLESLPKKNNNLIEEFSRKTKLNLFYLIPVIIILMISFATHFLTINVFSVIGVYILILAVYYWKKKNQGLNKYSILLLIPGVSFILLLWGGYLKRASGFIGFMENNFGHFENVTFDYGHNLVAVTFFVLGVIFLIKRNFKKGLWLILSFSVPFLLAIFIWDRSSGAQYIYFIQTFQTIIIASGMYFIAKELVKLFIQKKWYEFFKKNSLKKNLIFGIILLYLFLILYNFSYFQDNNNFYGKDRKWDHSNYQKVFQYFLKHKSQDSLLITRDFRNYNYSKTHISVSDFGGEDKPDNRLSLDKLTDLEGKNQEIWIVIATNDYDYIESEAKHYIRDSYQAIETNYTNNSMEIWKWTK
;
A
#
# COMPACT_ATOMS: atom_id res chain seq x y z
N MET A 1 -2.23 15.71 -30.24
CA MET A 1 -2.25 14.25 -30.41
C MET A 1 -3.57 13.69 -29.94
N LYS A 2 -4.39 13.11 -30.83
CA LYS A 2 -5.65 12.43 -30.45
C LYS A 2 -5.41 10.93 -30.53
N LEU A 3 -5.18 10.29 -29.40
CA LEU A 3 -5.13 8.84 -29.32
C LEU A 3 -6.57 8.30 -29.29
N ASN A 4 -6.90 7.33 -30.14
CA ASN A 4 -8.20 6.69 -30.08
C ASN A 4 -8.22 5.62 -28.97
N TRP A 5 -9.39 5.24 -28.52
CA TRP A 5 -9.57 4.32 -27.39
C TRP A 5 -8.97 2.92 -27.67
N ARG A 6 -9.06 2.41 -28.92
CA ARG A 6 -8.51 1.09 -29.28
C ARG A 6 -7.00 1.05 -29.12
N LYS A 7 -6.29 2.08 -29.63
CA LYS A 7 -4.83 2.20 -29.46
C LYS A 7 -4.45 2.39 -27.98
N ALA A 8 -5.24 3.14 -27.22
CA ALA A 8 -5.00 3.31 -25.79
C ALA A 8 -5.12 1.98 -25.03
N LEU A 9 -6.12 1.16 -25.35
CA LEU A 9 -6.27 -0.17 -24.75
C LEU A 9 -5.13 -1.13 -25.11
N LEU A 10 -4.67 -1.14 -26.36
CA LEU A 10 -3.51 -1.97 -26.75
C LEU A 10 -2.24 -1.59 -25.96
N ILE A 11 -1.98 -0.29 -25.81
CA ILE A 11 -0.84 0.18 -25.00
C ILE A 11 -1.04 -0.18 -23.52
N LEU A 12 -2.27 -0.05 -22.98
CA LEU A 12 -2.59 -0.45 -21.61
C LEU A 12 -2.33 -1.95 -21.39
N VAL A 13 -2.67 -2.82 -22.34
CA VAL A 13 -2.33 -4.25 -22.27
C VAL A 13 -0.82 -4.46 -22.17
N GLY A 14 -0.03 -3.76 -22.96
CA GLY A 14 1.44 -3.79 -22.85
C GLY A 14 1.94 -3.34 -21.46
N ILE A 15 1.34 -2.29 -20.89
CA ILE A 15 1.64 -1.82 -19.53
C ILE A 15 1.26 -2.88 -18.48
N LEU A 16 0.11 -3.54 -18.63
CA LEU A 16 -0.32 -4.62 -17.74
C LEU A 16 0.60 -5.84 -17.80
N LEU A 17 1.06 -6.21 -18.99
CA LEU A 17 2.03 -7.31 -19.16
C LEU A 17 3.36 -6.98 -18.48
N LEU A 18 3.88 -5.75 -18.67
CA LEU A 18 5.07 -5.27 -17.97
C LEU A 18 4.85 -5.26 -16.45
N GLY A 19 3.75 -4.68 -15.98
CA GLY A 19 3.41 -4.61 -14.57
C GLY A 19 3.24 -5.99 -13.93
N GLY A 20 2.65 -6.93 -14.66
CA GLY A 20 2.50 -8.34 -14.26
C GLY A 20 3.86 -9.04 -14.15
N TRP A 21 4.72 -8.87 -15.15
CA TRP A 21 6.06 -9.43 -15.12
C TRP A 21 6.88 -8.92 -13.93
N LEU A 22 6.86 -7.60 -13.67
CA LEU A 22 7.58 -7.01 -12.55
C LEU A 22 7.07 -7.50 -11.17
N ARG A 23 5.81 -7.91 -11.07
CA ARG A 23 5.22 -8.40 -9.82
C ARG A 23 5.37 -9.89 -9.64
N LEU A 24 5.32 -10.68 -10.72
CA LEU A 24 5.39 -12.14 -10.67
C LEU A 24 6.84 -12.68 -10.69
N TYR A 25 7.76 -11.98 -11.36
CA TYR A 25 9.15 -12.45 -11.50
C TYR A 25 9.80 -12.63 -10.12
N LYS A 26 10.22 -13.85 -9.81
CA LYS A 26 10.80 -14.25 -8.51
C LYS A 26 9.94 -13.82 -7.31
N LEU A 27 8.63 -14.01 -7.36
CA LEU A 27 7.69 -13.59 -6.31
C LEU A 27 7.95 -14.31 -4.97
N ASP A 28 8.42 -15.54 -5.01
CA ASP A 28 8.74 -16.41 -3.88
C ASP A 28 10.21 -16.36 -3.43
N ASN A 29 11.04 -15.56 -4.10
CA ASN A 29 12.47 -15.48 -3.79
C ASN A 29 12.77 -14.90 -2.39
N MET A 30 11.85 -14.12 -1.85
CA MET A 30 11.91 -13.58 -0.49
C MET A 30 10.99 -14.37 0.43
N SER A 31 11.50 -14.71 1.62
CA SER A 31 10.67 -15.31 2.67
C SER A 31 9.52 -14.39 3.08
N LEU A 32 8.53 -14.95 3.76
CA LEU A 32 7.48 -14.16 4.40
C LEU A 32 8.10 -13.23 5.45
N LYS A 33 7.56 -12.02 5.57
CA LYS A 33 7.85 -11.11 6.68
C LYS A 33 6.97 -11.42 7.88
N ALA A 34 7.28 -10.85 9.05
CA ALA A 34 6.50 -11.06 10.27
C ALA A 34 4.98 -10.90 10.05
N ASP A 35 4.59 -9.78 9.49
CA ASP A 35 3.18 -9.49 9.19
C ASP A 35 2.55 -10.41 8.13
N GLU A 36 3.36 -10.97 7.21
CA GLU A 36 2.87 -11.92 6.21
C GLU A 36 2.60 -13.28 6.83
N TYR A 37 3.38 -13.72 7.85
CA TYR A 37 3.07 -14.95 8.61
C TYR A 37 1.71 -14.85 9.28
N ILE A 38 1.41 -13.71 9.91
CA ILE A 38 0.07 -13.43 10.46
C ILE A 38 -0.98 -13.60 9.36
N GLY A 39 -0.76 -12.99 8.18
CA GLY A 39 -1.66 -13.12 7.03
C GLY A 39 -1.86 -14.55 6.54
N VAL A 40 -0.79 -15.34 6.48
CA VAL A 40 -0.83 -16.76 6.10
C VAL A 40 -1.62 -17.57 7.10
N ASN A 41 -1.28 -17.44 8.40
CA ASN A 41 -1.90 -18.22 9.45
C ASN A 41 -3.41 -17.95 9.54
N ILE A 42 -3.83 -16.68 9.46
CA ILE A 42 -5.26 -16.32 9.53
C ILE A 42 -6.04 -16.72 8.28
N SER A 43 -5.43 -16.57 7.08
CA SER A 43 -6.08 -16.94 5.82
C SER A 43 -6.30 -18.44 5.71
N TYR A 44 -5.29 -19.22 6.08
CA TYR A 44 -5.35 -20.67 6.06
C TYR A 44 -6.28 -21.20 7.16
N GLY A 45 -6.21 -20.67 8.38
CA GLY A 45 -7.13 -21.03 9.46
C GLY A 45 -8.59 -20.81 9.08
N HIS A 46 -8.90 -19.66 8.46
CA HIS A 46 -10.24 -19.38 7.94
C HIS A 46 -10.65 -20.33 6.80
N SER A 47 -9.75 -20.66 5.88
CA SER A 47 -10.02 -21.61 4.79
C SER A 47 -10.38 -23.00 5.33
N GLN A 48 -9.67 -23.48 6.37
CA GLN A 48 -9.88 -24.81 6.91
C GLN A 48 -11.16 -24.95 7.77
N ASN A 49 -11.51 -23.91 8.56
CA ASN A 49 -12.55 -24.02 9.59
C ASN A 49 -13.61 -22.91 9.55
N GLY A 50 -13.49 -21.89 8.69
CA GLY A 50 -14.41 -20.74 8.63
C GLY A 50 -14.25 -19.73 9.77
N GLU A 51 -13.33 -19.94 10.73
CA GLU A 51 -13.08 -19.04 11.86
C GLU A 51 -11.90 -18.11 11.60
N TRP A 52 -11.99 -16.86 12.09
CA TRP A 52 -10.91 -15.86 11.95
C TRP A 52 -9.88 -16.02 13.07
N LYS A 53 -9.26 -17.20 13.14
CA LYS A 53 -8.22 -17.58 14.10
C LYS A 53 -6.96 -18.02 13.37
N PHE A 54 -5.82 -17.91 14.07
CA PHE A 54 -4.55 -18.34 13.51
C PHE A 54 -4.49 -19.86 13.37
N TRP A 55 -3.85 -20.31 12.31
CA TRP A 55 -3.55 -21.71 12.09
C TRP A 55 -2.19 -22.07 12.68
N ASP A 56 -2.16 -23.09 13.50
CA ASP A 56 -0.93 -23.72 13.97
C ASP A 56 -0.56 -24.85 13.02
N TRP A 57 0.50 -24.64 12.27
CA TRP A 57 0.98 -25.57 11.26
C TRP A 57 1.62 -26.83 11.84
N ASN A 58 2.12 -26.80 13.09
CA ASN A 58 2.70 -27.94 13.76
C ASN A 58 1.65 -28.93 14.24
N ASN A 59 0.57 -28.38 14.84
CA ASN A 59 -0.49 -29.17 15.44
C ASN A 59 -1.70 -29.33 14.52
N GLU A 60 -1.68 -28.75 13.32
CA GLU A 60 -2.75 -28.77 12.32
C GLU A 60 -4.12 -28.40 12.91
N LYS A 61 -4.17 -27.36 13.74
CA LYS A 61 -5.38 -26.87 14.42
C LYS A 61 -5.42 -25.35 14.49
N LEU A 62 -6.62 -24.83 14.82
CA LEU A 62 -6.78 -23.41 15.16
C LEU A 62 -6.18 -23.12 16.53
N THR A 63 -5.56 -21.95 16.66
CA THR A 63 -5.20 -21.36 17.95
C THR A 63 -6.41 -20.64 18.57
N ASN A 64 -6.23 -20.10 19.78
CA ASN A 64 -7.24 -19.26 20.43
C ASN A 64 -7.16 -17.78 20.01
N GLU A 65 -6.19 -17.41 19.18
CA GLU A 65 -5.96 -16.03 18.77
C GLU A 65 -6.89 -15.60 17.65
N ASP A 66 -7.68 -14.55 17.88
CA ASP A 66 -8.58 -13.95 16.92
C ASP A 66 -7.90 -12.82 16.13
N TYR A 67 -8.25 -12.70 14.86
CA TYR A 67 -7.77 -11.62 14.02
C TYR A 67 -8.91 -10.90 13.29
N THR A 68 -8.95 -9.57 13.37
CA THR A 68 -10.09 -8.79 12.88
C THR A 68 -9.79 -7.84 11.73
N ARG A 69 -8.51 -7.62 11.39
CA ARG A 69 -8.10 -6.64 10.38
C ARG A 69 -8.05 -7.24 8.97
N GLY A 70 -8.50 -6.49 7.97
CA GLY A 70 -8.35 -6.86 6.56
C GLY A 70 -9.06 -8.16 6.16
N LYS A 71 -10.11 -8.57 6.86
CA LYS A 71 -10.82 -9.84 6.66
C LYS A 71 -11.19 -10.12 5.20
N ILE A 72 -11.69 -9.12 4.47
CA ILE A 72 -12.08 -9.30 3.07
C ILE A 72 -10.88 -9.62 2.16
N TYR A 73 -9.69 -9.11 2.46
CA TYR A 73 -8.48 -9.43 1.73
C TYR A 73 -7.99 -10.85 2.07
N TYR A 74 -7.88 -11.18 3.36
CA TYR A 74 -7.41 -12.50 3.82
C TYR A 74 -8.39 -13.63 3.47
N TRP A 75 -9.69 -13.35 3.37
CA TRP A 75 -10.66 -14.28 2.81
C TRP A 75 -10.31 -14.68 1.37
N GLN A 76 -9.93 -13.71 0.51
CA GLN A 76 -9.52 -14.01 -0.86
C GLN A 76 -8.24 -14.87 -0.88
N VAL A 77 -7.29 -14.60 0.01
CA VAL A 77 -6.07 -15.43 0.15
C VAL A 77 -6.44 -16.86 0.54
N GLY A 78 -7.31 -17.04 1.54
CA GLY A 78 -7.80 -18.35 1.95
C GLY A 78 -8.48 -19.10 0.81
N ARG A 79 -9.31 -18.41 0.01
CA ARG A 79 -9.97 -19.02 -1.16
C ARG A 79 -9.01 -19.51 -2.25
N ILE A 80 -7.87 -18.86 -2.43
CA ILE A 80 -6.84 -19.37 -3.35
C ILE A 80 -6.26 -20.69 -2.82
N MET A 81 -6.12 -20.85 -1.50
CA MET A 81 -5.60 -22.08 -0.89
C MET A 81 -6.57 -23.25 -0.97
N ASP A 82 -7.85 -23.03 -1.27
CA ASP A 82 -8.81 -24.10 -1.57
C ASP A 82 -8.47 -24.82 -2.90
N PHE A 83 -7.72 -24.15 -3.79
CA PHE A 83 -7.39 -24.66 -5.14
C PHE A 83 -5.90 -24.86 -5.40
N LEU A 84 -5.04 -24.14 -4.68
CA LEU A 84 -3.59 -24.13 -4.88
C LEU A 84 -2.87 -24.52 -3.58
N PRO A 85 -1.70 -25.17 -3.67
CA PRO A 85 -0.93 -25.52 -2.48
C PRO A 85 -0.50 -24.25 -1.70
N PRO A 86 -0.37 -24.33 -0.37
CA PRO A 86 -0.01 -23.21 0.50
C PRO A 86 1.49 -22.89 0.36
N THR A 87 1.86 -22.20 -0.71
CA THR A 87 3.22 -21.72 -0.98
C THR A 87 3.32 -20.21 -0.88
N VAL A 88 4.52 -19.67 -0.62
CA VAL A 88 4.77 -18.23 -0.57
C VAL A 88 4.32 -17.54 -1.87
N PHE A 89 4.57 -18.17 -3.02
CA PHE A 89 4.11 -17.67 -4.31
C PHE A 89 2.58 -17.53 -4.36
N ASN A 90 1.86 -18.60 -4.01
CA ASN A 90 0.40 -18.64 -4.12
C ASN A 90 -0.28 -17.68 -3.13
N PHE A 91 0.24 -17.54 -1.92
CA PHE A 91 -0.25 -16.57 -0.95
C PHE A 91 -0.19 -15.12 -1.47
N ARG A 92 0.83 -14.77 -2.25
CA ARG A 92 1.04 -13.42 -2.78
C ARG A 92 0.25 -13.10 -4.05
N LEU A 93 -0.36 -14.09 -4.69
CA LEU A 93 -1.11 -13.89 -5.95
C LEU A 93 -2.27 -12.91 -5.81
N VAL A 94 -2.95 -12.88 -4.64
CA VAL A 94 -4.03 -11.89 -4.39
C VAL A 94 -3.50 -10.47 -4.46
N SER A 95 -2.34 -10.20 -3.86
CA SER A 95 -1.70 -8.88 -3.94
C SER A 95 -1.34 -8.51 -5.36
N VAL A 96 -0.76 -9.44 -6.13
CA VAL A 96 -0.44 -9.23 -7.55
C VAL A 96 -1.69 -8.92 -8.36
N PHE A 97 -2.78 -9.66 -8.15
CA PHE A 97 -4.06 -9.40 -8.82
C PHE A 97 -4.56 -7.99 -8.55
N TRP A 98 -4.57 -7.56 -7.27
CA TRP A 98 -4.99 -6.20 -6.89
C TRP A 98 -4.04 -5.14 -7.42
N GLY A 99 -2.73 -5.41 -7.52
CA GLY A 99 -1.76 -4.53 -8.16
C GLY A 99 -2.05 -4.30 -9.63
N LEU A 100 -2.39 -5.36 -10.39
CA LEU A 100 -2.78 -5.25 -11.80
C LEU A 100 -4.12 -4.51 -11.96
N LEU A 101 -5.09 -4.80 -11.11
CA LEU A 101 -6.35 -4.06 -11.08
C LEU A 101 -6.11 -2.58 -10.73
N GLY A 102 -5.15 -2.29 -9.85
CA GLY A 102 -4.71 -0.94 -9.53
C GLY A 102 -4.21 -0.16 -10.75
N ILE A 103 -3.40 -0.79 -11.62
CA ILE A 103 -2.95 -0.18 -12.89
C ILE A 103 -4.16 0.20 -13.77
N MET A 104 -5.15 -0.68 -13.89
CA MET A 104 -6.39 -0.40 -14.66
C MET A 104 -7.22 0.70 -14.01
N MET A 105 -7.37 0.69 -12.69
CA MET A 105 -8.13 1.70 -11.97
C MET A 105 -7.49 3.09 -12.07
N ILE A 106 -6.15 3.18 -12.03
CA ILE A 106 -5.43 4.43 -12.26
C ILE A 106 -5.65 4.94 -13.68
N PHE A 107 -5.65 4.07 -14.69
CA PHE A 107 -6.01 4.45 -16.05
C PHE A 107 -7.41 5.07 -16.10
N GLY A 108 -8.40 4.39 -15.53
CA GLY A 108 -9.79 4.85 -15.49
C GLY A 108 -9.96 6.17 -14.72
N ALA A 109 -9.38 6.26 -13.53
CA ALA A 109 -9.42 7.47 -12.70
C ALA A 109 -8.71 8.65 -13.36
N SER A 110 -7.52 8.43 -13.91
CA SER A 110 -6.78 9.47 -14.63
C SER A 110 -7.57 9.98 -15.84
N TYR A 111 -8.19 9.07 -16.62
CA TYR A 111 -9.09 9.46 -17.70
C TYR A 111 -10.32 10.21 -17.22
N PHE A 112 -10.90 9.78 -16.11
CA PHE A 112 -12.04 10.47 -15.51
C PHE A 112 -11.71 11.93 -15.16
N TYR A 113 -10.56 12.17 -14.51
CA TYR A 113 -10.14 13.51 -14.11
C TYR A 113 -9.66 14.36 -15.29
N THR A 114 -8.90 13.78 -16.21
CA THR A 114 -8.19 14.54 -17.25
C THR A 114 -8.83 14.48 -18.63
N LYS A 115 -9.69 13.50 -18.93
CA LYS A 115 -10.23 13.24 -20.28
C LYS A 115 -9.12 13.19 -21.34
N ASN A 116 -7.96 12.59 -20.98
CA ASN A 116 -6.79 12.51 -21.84
C ASN A 116 -6.13 11.12 -21.74
N PHE A 117 -6.19 10.32 -22.82
CA PHE A 117 -5.62 8.98 -22.85
C PHE A 117 -4.11 8.95 -22.62
N ILE A 118 -3.37 9.98 -23.04
CA ILE A 118 -1.91 10.02 -22.86
C ILE A 118 -1.57 10.16 -21.38
N ILE A 119 -2.25 11.07 -20.66
CA ILE A 119 -2.07 11.22 -19.22
C ILE A 119 -2.46 9.92 -18.51
N SER A 120 -3.55 9.27 -18.94
CA SER A 120 -4.02 8.01 -18.34
C SER A 120 -3.01 6.88 -18.52
N LEU A 121 -2.47 6.73 -19.73
CA LEU A 121 -1.42 5.74 -20.01
C LEU A 121 -0.13 6.03 -19.26
N LEU A 122 0.27 7.30 -19.18
CA LEU A 122 1.46 7.71 -18.44
C LEU A 122 1.29 7.44 -16.94
N SER A 123 0.11 7.75 -16.36
CA SER A 123 -0.19 7.44 -14.97
C SER A 123 -0.15 5.92 -14.70
N SER A 124 -0.75 5.12 -15.59
CA SER A 124 -0.72 3.66 -15.48
C SER A 124 0.68 3.08 -15.63
N PHE A 125 1.48 3.64 -16.52
CA PHE A 125 2.87 3.22 -16.70
C PHE A 125 3.72 3.55 -15.47
N LEU A 126 3.63 4.78 -14.96
CA LEU A 126 4.33 5.17 -13.74
C LEU A 126 3.96 4.27 -12.56
N TRP A 127 2.69 3.91 -12.41
CA TRP A 127 2.26 2.99 -11.36
C TRP A 127 2.73 1.55 -11.60
N ALA A 128 2.74 1.09 -12.85
CA ALA A 128 3.20 -0.24 -13.20
C ALA A 128 4.68 -0.46 -12.82
N VAL A 129 5.50 0.58 -12.96
CA VAL A 129 6.93 0.56 -12.63
C VAL A 129 7.27 1.19 -11.27
N SER A 130 6.28 1.72 -10.53
CA SER A 130 6.47 2.29 -9.19
C SER A 130 7.08 1.27 -8.24
N LEU A 131 8.20 1.62 -7.60
CA LEU A 131 8.90 0.77 -6.64
C LEU A 131 8.03 0.50 -5.42
N SER A 132 7.33 1.52 -4.93
CA SER A 132 6.37 1.40 -3.85
C SER A 132 5.24 0.44 -4.22
N ALA A 133 4.63 0.59 -5.41
CA ALA A 133 3.56 -0.28 -5.85
C ALA A 133 4.04 -1.73 -6.04
N ILE A 134 5.19 -1.95 -6.67
CA ILE A 134 5.78 -3.28 -6.81
C ILE A 134 6.04 -3.90 -5.43
N THR A 135 6.54 -3.11 -4.47
CA THR A 135 6.77 -3.60 -3.10
C THR A 135 5.49 -4.13 -2.47
N PHE A 136 4.43 -3.30 -2.40
CA PHE A 136 3.19 -3.68 -1.72
C PHE A 136 2.42 -4.76 -2.46
N ASP A 137 2.47 -4.78 -3.79
CA ASP A 137 1.78 -5.78 -4.60
C ASP A 137 2.50 -7.15 -4.61
N ARG A 138 3.74 -7.21 -4.11
CA ARG A 138 4.52 -8.45 -3.92
C ARG A 138 4.50 -8.95 -2.47
N HIS A 139 3.84 -8.24 -1.57
CA HIS A 139 3.66 -8.64 -0.18
C HIS A 139 2.23 -9.10 0.10
N LEU A 140 2.08 -10.10 0.94
CA LEU A 140 0.79 -10.58 1.43
C LEU A 140 0.21 -9.61 2.45
N ARG A 141 -0.28 -8.45 1.97
CA ARG A 141 -0.86 -7.41 2.82
C ARG A 141 -2.03 -6.72 2.14
N MET A 142 -3.04 -6.37 2.92
CA MET A 142 -4.26 -5.73 2.44
C MET A 142 -4.04 -4.37 1.74
N TYR A 143 -2.87 -3.78 1.84
CA TYR A 143 -2.58 -2.47 1.22
C TYR A 143 -2.66 -2.50 -0.31
N SER A 144 -2.29 -3.61 -0.95
CA SER A 144 -2.42 -3.81 -2.40
C SER A 144 -3.88 -3.69 -2.87
N MET A 145 -4.84 -4.19 -2.08
CA MET A 145 -6.27 -4.04 -2.33
C MET A 145 -6.78 -2.64 -1.92
N PHE A 146 -6.29 -2.12 -0.79
CA PHE A 146 -6.79 -0.88 -0.23
C PHE A 146 -6.57 0.33 -1.16
N ALA A 147 -5.40 0.47 -1.76
CA ALA A 147 -5.06 1.60 -2.61
C ALA A 147 -6.01 1.76 -3.83
N PRO A 148 -6.24 0.75 -4.68
CA PRO A 148 -7.19 0.85 -5.78
C PRO A 148 -8.65 1.00 -5.31
N VAL A 149 -9.07 0.35 -4.23
CA VAL A 149 -10.42 0.48 -3.67
C VAL A 149 -10.66 1.91 -3.16
N TYR A 150 -9.70 2.50 -2.46
CA TYR A 150 -9.78 3.90 -2.01
C TYR A 150 -9.81 4.90 -3.17
N LEU A 151 -9.03 4.66 -4.22
CA LEU A 151 -9.07 5.46 -5.45
C LEU A 151 -10.47 5.41 -6.10
N LEU A 152 -11.07 4.21 -6.19
CA LEU A 152 -12.44 4.04 -6.70
C LEU A 152 -13.45 4.78 -5.82
N LEU A 153 -13.36 4.63 -4.50
CA LEU A 153 -14.19 5.36 -3.54
C LEU A 153 -14.11 6.87 -3.77
N SER A 154 -12.90 7.41 -3.90
CA SER A 154 -12.69 8.84 -4.16
C SER A 154 -13.37 9.31 -5.45
N VAL A 155 -13.28 8.53 -6.53
CA VAL A 155 -13.98 8.84 -7.80
C VAL A 155 -15.50 8.82 -7.63
N LEU A 156 -16.03 7.81 -6.95
CA LEU A 156 -17.48 7.66 -6.73
C LEU A 156 -18.03 8.76 -5.84
N VAL A 157 -17.32 9.11 -4.76
CA VAL A 157 -17.69 10.24 -3.88
C VAL A 157 -17.70 11.56 -4.66
N TYR A 158 -16.69 11.81 -5.50
CA TYR A 158 -16.70 12.98 -6.37
C TYR A 158 -17.92 13.00 -7.31
N GLN A 159 -18.25 11.85 -7.91
CA GLN A 159 -19.42 11.73 -8.78
C GLN A 159 -20.73 11.99 -8.01
N PHE A 160 -20.87 11.46 -6.81
CA PHE A 160 -21.99 11.73 -5.92
C PHE A 160 -22.15 13.24 -5.63
N LEU A 161 -21.02 13.90 -5.33
CA LEU A 161 -21.04 15.34 -4.97
C LEU A 161 -21.24 16.26 -6.18
N GLU A 162 -20.63 15.98 -7.35
CA GLU A 162 -20.47 16.98 -8.41
C GLU A 162 -21.13 16.64 -9.74
N SER A 163 -21.54 15.39 -9.99
CA SER A 163 -22.31 15.08 -11.19
C SER A 163 -23.82 15.26 -10.93
N LEU A 164 -24.57 15.49 -12.01
CA LEU A 164 -26.03 15.49 -11.98
C LEU A 164 -26.53 14.51 -13.05
N PRO A 165 -27.61 13.77 -12.79
CA PRO A 165 -28.19 12.89 -13.78
C PRO A 165 -28.76 13.67 -14.97
N LYS A 166 -28.79 13.03 -16.12
CA LYS A 166 -29.52 13.55 -17.29
C LYS A 166 -31.02 13.55 -16.98
N LYS A 167 -31.79 14.43 -17.64
CA LYS A 167 -33.22 14.58 -17.37
C LYS A 167 -34.02 13.40 -17.94
N ASN A 168 -34.58 12.54 -17.07
CA ASN A 168 -35.35 11.33 -17.44
C ASN A 168 -36.64 11.15 -16.61
N ASN A 169 -37.12 12.17 -15.95
CA ASN A 169 -38.40 12.22 -15.21
C ASN A 169 -38.63 11.17 -14.09
N ASN A 170 -37.58 10.58 -13.54
CA ASN A 170 -37.67 9.69 -12.38
C ASN A 170 -37.59 10.45 -11.05
N LEU A 171 -38.29 9.96 -10.00
CA LEU A 171 -38.28 10.58 -8.66
C LEU A 171 -36.86 10.78 -8.09
N ILE A 172 -35.97 9.81 -8.29
CA ILE A 172 -34.56 9.90 -7.83
C ILE A 172 -33.85 11.07 -8.51
N GLU A 173 -34.12 11.30 -9.78
CA GLU A 173 -33.51 12.41 -10.53
C GLU A 173 -34.06 13.78 -10.10
N GLU A 174 -35.35 13.85 -9.83
CA GLU A 174 -35.95 15.07 -9.32
C GLU A 174 -35.36 15.43 -7.96
N PHE A 175 -35.24 14.46 -7.05
CA PHE A 175 -34.63 14.66 -5.75
C PHE A 175 -33.13 14.97 -5.85
N SER A 176 -32.42 14.31 -6.78
CA SER A 176 -31.01 14.60 -7.08
C SER A 176 -30.81 16.04 -7.57
N ARG A 177 -31.73 16.55 -8.37
CA ARG A 177 -31.68 17.94 -8.85
C ARG A 177 -32.02 18.95 -7.76
N LYS A 178 -33.00 18.66 -6.88
CA LYS A 178 -33.34 19.48 -5.72
C LYS A 178 -32.18 19.58 -4.73
N THR A 179 -31.55 18.47 -4.42
CA THR A 179 -30.40 18.40 -3.49
C THR A 179 -29.09 18.82 -4.15
N LYS A 180 -29.02 18.84 -5.48
CA LYS A 180 -27.79 19.02 -6.28
C LYS A 180 -26.72 17.94 -5.98
N LEU A 181 -27.16 16.73 -5.55
CA LEU A 181 -26.36 15.54 -5.33
C LEU A 181 -26.80 14.45 -6.29
N ASN A 182 -25.88 13.65 -6.80
CA ASN A 182 -26.24 12.54 -7.69
C ASN A 182 -26.51 11.26 -6.90
N LEU A 183 -27.76 11.04 -6.54
CA LEU A 183 -28.17 9.92 -5.70
C LEU A 183 -27.98 8.54 -6.35
N PHE A 184 -27.80 8.46 -7.68
CA PHE A 184 -27.43 7.19 -8.34
C PHE A 184 -26.07 6.65 -7.87
N TYR A 185 -25.18 7.54 -7.41
CA TYR A 185 -23.90 7.14 -6.85
C TYR A 185 -23.94 6.82 -5.35
N LEU A 186 -25.05 7.07 -4.65
CA LEU A 186 -25.15 6.83 -3.21
C LEU A 186 -24.92 5.35 -2.87
N ILE A 187 -25.62 4.43 -3.55
CA ILE A 187 -25.47 2.99 -3.31
C ILE A 187 -24.04 2.51 -3.62
N PRO A 188 -23.47 2.80 -4.81
CA PRO A 188 -22.07 2.47 -5.09
C PRO A 188 -21.08 3.04 -4.06
N VAL A 189 -21.29 4.29 -3.59
CA VAL A 189 -20.44 4.90 -2.55
C VAL A 189 -20.52 4.10 -1.26
N ILE A 190 -21.73 3.76 -0.79
CA ILE A 190 -21.92 2.99 0.46
C ILE A 190 -21.25 1.62 0.34
N ILE A 191 -21.45 0.89 -0.75
CA ILE A 191 -20.86 -0.44 -0.97
C ILE A 191 -19.33 -0.36 -0.94
N ILE A 192 -18.73 0.55 -1.72
CA ILE A 192 -17.27 0.67 -1.79
C ILE A 192 -16.69 1.24 -0.49
N LEU A 193 -17.43 2.11 0.22
CA LEU A 193 -17.05 2.58 1.55
C LEU A 193 -16.97 1.43 2.56
N MET A 194 -17.97 0.53 2.57
CA MET A 194 -17.97 -0.66 3.44
C MET A 194 -16.81 -1.61 3.09
N ILE A 195 -16.59 -1.88 1.81
CA ILE A 195 -15.45 -2.69 1.36
C ILE A 195 -14.12 -2.06 1.76
N SER A 196 -13.99 -0.74 1.59
CA SER A 196 -12.79 0.01 1.94
C SER A 196 -12.51 -0.05 3.46
N PHE A 197 -13.53 0.13 4.30
CA PHE A 197 -13.39 0.00 5.77
C PHE A 197 -13.09 -1.45 6.18
N ALA A 198 -13.72 -2.44 5.55
CA ALA A 198 -13.43 -3.86 5.80
C ALA A 198 -11.99 -4.24 5.38
N THR A 199 -11.38 -3.46 4.46
CA THR A 199 -9.98 -3.62 4.06
C THR A 199 -9.05 -2.88 5.02
N HIS A 200 -9.29 -1.58 5.28
CA HIS A 200 -8.42 -0.79 6.15
C HIS A 200 -9.12 0.44 6.76
N PHE A 201 -8.81 0.69 8.05
CA PHE A 201 -9.36 1.83 8.80
C PHE A 201 -8.97 3.20 8.23
N LEU A 202 -7.86 3.34 7.53
CA LEU A 202 -7.44 4.58 6.85
C LEU A 202 -8.47 5.13 5.86
N THR A 203 -9.50 4.36 5.52
CA THR A 203 -10.69 4.82 4.79
C THR A 203 -11.32 6.08 5.41
N ILE A 204 -11.15 6.30 6.71
CA ILE A 204 -11.66 7.50 7.43
C ILE A 204 -11.15 8.81 6.80
N ASN A 205 -9.98 8.79 6.15
CA ASN A 205 -9.42 9.97 5.48
C ASN A 205 -10.32 10.54 4.38
N VAL A 206 -11.22 9.74 3.79
CA VAL A 206 -12.17 10.23 2.78
C VAL A 206 -13.07 11.32 3.34
N PHE A 207 -13.47 11.23 4.61
CA PHE A 207 -14.31 12.23 5.27
C PHE A 207 -13.56 13.55 5.47
N SER A 208 -12.28 13.49 5.82
CA SER A 208 -11.43 14.68 5.93
C SER A 208 -11.28 15.37 4.57
N VAL A 209 -11.09 14.60 3.49
CA VAL A 209 -11.05 15.13 2.11
C VAL A 209 -12.38 15.80 1.75
N ILE A 210 -13.51 15.15 2.02
CA ILE A 210 -14.85 15.70 1.80
C ILE A 210 -15.01 17.02 2.55
N GLY A 211 -14.68 17.03 3.85
CA GLY A 211 -14.81 18.22 4.70
C GLY A 211 -14.03 19.42 4.17
N VAL A 212 -12.75 19.23 3.86
CA VAL A 212 -11.87 20.29 3.32
C VAL A 212 -12.34 20.76 1.93
N TYR A 213 -12.75 19.81 1.06
CA TYR A 213 -13.27 20.14 -0.27
C TYR A 213 -14.53 21.02 -0.20
N ILE A 214 -15.50 20.62 0.63
CA ILE A 214 -16.75 21.36 0.82
C ILE A 214 -16.48 22.74 1.43
N LEU A 215 -15.58 22.82 2.41
CA LEU A 215 -15.19 24.09 3.04
C LEU A 215 -14.59 25.06 2.02
N ILE A 216 -13.63 24.63 1.22
CA ILE A 216 -12.99 25.47 0.20
C ILE A 216 -14.04 25.96 -0.80
N LEU A 217 -14.95 25.09 -1.26
CA LEU A 217 -15.98 25.47 -2.22
C LEU A 217 -17.05 26.38 -1.60
N ALA A 218 -17.41 26.16 -0.33
CA ALA A 218 -18.34 27.06 0.38
C ALA A 218 -17.78 28.48 0.44
N VAL A 219 -16.52 28.65 0.86
CA VAL A 219 -15.82 29.94 0.91
C VAL A 219 -15.65 30.55 -0.49
N TYR A 220 -15.27 29.73 -1.48
CA TYR A 220 -15.10 30.19 -2.86
C TYR A 220 -16.40 30.76 -3.45
N TYR A 221 -17.53 30.06 -3.29
CA TYR A 221 -18.82 30.51 -3.81
C TYR A 221 -19.40 31.68 -3.03
N TRP A 222 -19.14 31.73 -1.70
CA TRP A 222 -19.53 32.89 -0.91
C TRP A 222 -18.83 34.17 -1.40
N LYS A 223 -17.50 34.15 -1.52
CA LYS A 223 -16.74 35.34 -1.94
C LYS A 223 -16.98 35.74 -3.40
N LYS A 224 -17.00 34.77 -4.34
CA LYS A 224 -17.03 35.08 -5.78
C LYS A 224 -18.40 35.34 -6.35
N LYS A 225 -19.47 34.77 -5.80
CA LYS A 225 -20.83 34.85 -6.34
C LYS A 225 -21.82 35.54 -5.41
N ASN A 226 -21.37 36.06 -4.29
CA ASN A 226 -22.21 36.65 -3.24
C ASN A 226 -23.41 35.78 -2.82
N GLN A 227 -23.26 34.43 -2.93
CA GLN A 227 -24.28 33.47 -2.57
C GLN A 227 -23.99 32.95 -1.15
N GLY A 228 -24.63 33.60 -0.15
CA GLY A 228 -24.42 33.20 1.26
C GLY A 228 -24.83 31.76 1.53
N LEU A 229 -26.03 31.37 1.14
CA LEU A 229 -26.50 29.99 1.23
C LEU A 229 -26.32 29.27 -0.11
N ASN A 230 -25.28 28.51 -0.24
CA ASN A 230 -25.01 27.66 -1.41
C ASN A 230 -25.00 26.18 -1.01
N LYS A 231 -25.02 25.28 -2.01
CA LYS A 231 -24.97 23.82 -1.80
C LYS A 231 -23.92 23.40 -0.76
N TYR A 232 -22.71 23.93 -0.84
CA TYR A 232 -21.59 23.52 0.00
C TYR A 232 -21.72 24.06 1.43
N SER A 233 -22.29 25.27 1.61
CA SER A 233 -22.57 25.80 2.95
C SER A 233 -23.60 24.94 3.69
N ILE A 234 -24.61 24.43 2.97
CA ILE A 234 -25.59 23.48 3.54
C ILE A 234 -24.94 22.14 3.88
N LEU A 235 -24.09 21.62 2.97
CA LEU A 235 -23.38 20.35 3.20
C LEU A 235 -22.40 20.42 4.37
N LEU A 236 -21.88 21.59 4.74
CA LEU A 236 -21.03 21.76 5.93
C LEU A 236 -21.78 21.51 7.25
N LEU A 237 -23.11 21.65 7.25
CA LEU A 237 -23.90 21.32 8.45
C LEU A 237 -23.82 19.84 8.78
N ILE A 238 -23.67 18.94 7.79
CA ILE A 238 -23.64 17.50 8.01
C ILE A 238 -22.39 17.06 8.81
N PRO A 239 -21.15 17.37 8.39
CA PRO A 239 -19.96 17.04 9.19
C PRO A 239 -19.93 17.80 10.52
N GLY A 240 -20.47 19.01 10.60
CA GLY A 240 -20.60 19.77 11.86
C GLY A 240 -21.47 19.05 12.88
N VAL A 241 -22.66 18.64 12.48
CA VAL A 241 -23.58 17.88 13.34
C VAL A 241 -22.98 16.50 13.67
N SER A 242 -22.38 15.81 12.69
CA SER A 242 -21.73 14.53 12.92
C SER A 242 -20.57 14.63 13.92
N PHE A 243 -19.78 15.70 13.86
CA PHE A 243 -18.69 15.96 14.80
C PHE A 243 -19.21 16.20 16.22
N ILE A 244 -20.28 16.98 16.37
CA ILE A 244 -20.94 17.20 17.67
C ILE A 244 -21.47 15.88 18.26
N LEU A 245 -22.08 15.03 17.43
CA LEU A 245 -22.58 13.72 17.86
C LEU A 245 -21.45 12.77 18.25
N LEU A 246 -20.30 12.80 17.55
CA LEU A 246 -19.11 12.01 17.89
C LEU A 246 -18.45 12.50 19.18
N LEU A 247 -18.46 13.82 19.43
CA LEU A 247 -18.02 14.41 20.70
C LEU A 247 -18.91 13.92 21.85
N TRP A 248 -20.21 13.97 21.67
CA TRP A 248 -21.19 13.60 22.70
C TRP A 248 -21.19 12.09 22.98
N GLY A 249 -20.98 11.25 21.94
CA GLY A 249 -20.94 9.78 22.06
C GLY A 249 -19.63 9.21 22.62
N GLY A 250 -18.66 10.03 23.02
CA GLY A 250 -17.37 9.57 23.58
C GLY A 250 -16.45 8.87 22.58
N TYR A 251 -16.80 8.88 21.28
CA TYR A 251 -16.00 8.24 20.22
C TYR A 251 -14.65 8.94 19.99
N LEU A 252 -14.54 10.24 20.31
CA LEU A 252 -13.28 10.96 20.25
C LEU A 252 -12.25 10.49 21.27
N LYS A 253 -12.68 9.94 22.41
CA LYS A 253 -11.78 9.35 23.41
C LYS A 253 -11.12 8.06 22.87
N ARG A 254 -11.81 7.31 21.99
CA ARG A 254 -11.22 6.17 21.28
C ARG A 254 -10.33 6.60 20.10
N ALA A 255 -10.66 7.71 19.45
CA ALA A 255 -9.86 8.28 18.39
C ALA A 255 -8.59 8.97 18.90
N SER A 256 -8.56 9.45 20.15
CA SER A 256 -7.40 10.13 20.74
C SER A 256 -6.15 9.26 20.81
N GLY A 257 -6.29 7.93 20.90
CA GLY A 257 -5.16 7.00 20.78
C GLY A 257 -4.52 6.92 19.38
N PHE A 258 -5.06 7.63 18.39
CA PHE A 258 -4.50 7.73 17.04
C PHE A 258 -4.05 9.16 16.68
N ILE A 259 -4.26 10.12 17.58
CA ILE A 259 -3.98 11.53 17.35
C ILE A 259 -2.84 11.94 18.30
N GLY A 260 -1.64 11.99 17.76
CA GLY A 260 -0.47 12.61 18.39
C GLY A 260 -0.25 13.98 17.76
N PHE A 261 -0.69 15.06 18.41
CA PHE A 261 -0.44 16.39 17.87
C PHE A 261 1.05 16.71 17.93
N MET A 262 1.67 16.97 16.76
CA MET A 262 3.01 17.55 16.56
C MET A 262 4.23 16.65 16.77
N GLU A 263 4.11 15.35 16.75
CA GLU A 263 5.25 14.52 16.41
C GLU A 263 5.48 14.60 14.90
N ASN A 264 6.48 15.39 14.49
CA ASN A 264 6.80 15.64 13.09
C ASN A 264 7.21 14.36 12.37
N ASN A 265 6.30 13.74 11.65
CA ASN A 265 6.52 12.49 10.95
C ASN A 265 7.02 12.73 9.51
N PHE A 266 8.11 13.49 9.38
CA PHE A 266 8.69 13.84 8.06
C PHE A 266 9.22 12.65 7.27
N GLY A 267 9.44 11.48 7.88
CA GLY A 267 9.77 10.25 7.17
C GLY A 267 8.72 9.85 6.12
N HIS A 268 7.48 10.32 6.26
CA HIS A 268 6.48 10.14 5.20
C HIS A 268 6.82 10.86 3.90
N PHE A 269 7.61 11.94 3.93
CA PHE A 269 8.07 12.61 2.72
C PHE A 269 9.01 11.70 1.90
N GLU A 270 9.93 11.01 2.55
CA GLU A 270 10.82 10.03 1.91
C GLU A 270 10.01 8.90 1.28
N ASN A 271 8.98 8.42 1.97
CA ASN A 271 8.12 7.36 1.45
C ASN A 271 7.37 7.74 0.16
N VAL A 272 6.85 8.97 0.05
CA VAL A 272 6.17 9.43 -1.18
C VAL A 272 7.12 9.80 -2.30
N THR A 273 8.40 9.99 -2.00
CA THR A 273 9.44 10.30 -3.00
C THR A 273 10.33 9.11 -3.36
N PHE A 274 10.16 7.97 -2.71
CA PHE A 274 10.98 6.76 -2.90
C PHE A 274 11.08 6.28 -4.36
N ASP A 275 10.01 6.43 -5.14
CA ASP A 275 9.96 6.06 -6.56
C ASP A 275 10.82 6.96 -7.46
N TYR A 276 11.31 8.09 -6.94
CA TYR A 276 11.92 9.16 -7.73
C TYR A 276 13.40 9.34 -7.37
N GLY A 277 14.25 9.39 -8.40
CA GLY A 277 15.69 9.57 -8.23
C GLY A 277 16.07 10.97 -7.72
N HIS A 278 15.22 11.96 -8.01
CA HIS A 278 15.44 13.36 -7.60
C HIS A 278 14.15 13.99 -7.07
N ASN A 279 14.10 14.26 -5.78
CA ASN A 279 12.95 14.86 -5.10
C ASN A 279 12.52 16.20 -5.73
N LEU A 280 13.47 17.06 -6.09
CA LEU A 280 13.17 18.35 -6.71
C LEU A 280 12.45 18.20 -8.06
N VAL A 281 12.84 17.22 -8.87
CA VAL A 281 12.19 16.92 -10.17
C VAL A 281 10.77 16.42 -9.92
N ALA A 282 10.58 15.52 -8.96
CA ALA A 282 9.25 15.00 -8.60
C ALA A 282 8.33 16.11 -8.10
N VAL A 283 8.81 16.97 -7.20
CA VAL A 283 8.06 18.14 -6.70
C VAL A 283 7.73 19.11 -7.83
N THR A 284 8.67 19.36 -8.75
CA THR A 284 8.42 20.23 -9.91
C THR A 284 7.29 19.68 -10.78
N PHE A 285 7.32 18.38 -11.12
CA PHE A 285 6.24 17.76 -11.90
C PHE A 285 4.91 17.74 -11.14
N PHE A 286 4.95 17.53 -9.84
CA PHE A 286 3.76 17.60 -9.00
C PHE A 286 3.14 19.01 -9.03
N VAL A 287 3.91 20.07 -8.78
CA VAL A 287 3.42 21.46 -8.79
C VAL A 287 2.85 21.86 -10.16
N LEU A 288 3.56 21.52 -11.25
CA LEU A 288 3.08 21.78 -12.60
C LEU A 288 1.83 20.97 -12.95
N GLY A 289 1.72 19.75 -12.41
CA GLY A 289 0.51 18.93 -12.50
C GLY A 289 -0.68 19.57 -11.79
N VAL A 290 -0.47 20.07 -10.59
CA VAL A 290 -1.48 20.86 -9.83
C VAL A 290 -1.98 22.04 -10.65
N ILE A 291 -1.07 22.86 -11.17
CA ILE A 291 -1.42 24.05 -11.98
C ILE A 291 -2.21 23.62 -13.22
N PHE A 292 -1.77 22.58 -13.93
CA PHE A 292 -2.44 22.07 -15.11
C PHE A 292 -3.86 21.57 -14.82
N LEU A 293 -4.04 20.77 -13.75
CA LEU A 293 -5.31 20.19 -13.37
C LEU A 293 -6.33 21.25 -12.93
N ILE A 294 -5.90 22.22 -12.12
CA ILE A 294 -6.75 23.35 -11.69
C ILE A 294 -7.19 24.19 -12.89
N LYS A 295 -6.27 24.53 -13.80
CA LYS A 295 -6.59 25.29 -15.03
C LYS A 295 -7.54 24.53 -15.95
N ARG A 296 -7.45 23.20 -16.00
CA ARG A 296 -8.28 22.37 -16.87
C ARG A 296 -9.71 22.21 -16.35
N ASN A 297 -9.86 21.90 -15.08
CA ASN A 297 -11.16 21.81 -14.39
C ASN A 297 -10.93 21.99 -12.89
N PHE A 298 -11.30 23.16 -12.38
CA PHE A 298 -11.05 23.57 -11.00
C PHE A 298 -11.54 22.52 -9.98
N LYS A 299 -12.80 22.07 -10.08
CA LYS A 299 -13.39 21.15 -9.10
C LYS A 299 -12.71 19.77 -9.13
N LYS A 300 -12.49 19.21 -10.33
CA LYS A 300 -11.81 17.91 -10.48
C LYS A 300 -10.37 17.97 -10.02
N GLY A 301 -9.65 19.03 -10.41
CA GLY A 301 -8.29 19.27 -10.01
C GLY A 301 -8.17 19.43 -8.49
N LEU A 302 -9.02 20.27 -7.90
CA LEU A 302 -9.06 20.49 -6.46
C LEU A 302 -9.31 19.17 -5.71
N TRP A 303 -10.32 18.38 -6.12
CA TRP A 303 -10.63 17.11 -5.48
C TRP A 303 -9.44 16.13 -5.52
N LEU A 304 -8.82 15.96 -6.70
CA LEU A 304 -7.67 15.07 -6.88
C LEU A 304 -6.48 15.50 -6.00
N ILE A 305 -6.20 16.81 -5.94
CA ILE A 305 -5.12 17.38 -5.12
C ILE A 305 -5.41 17.16 -3.64
N LEU A 306 -6.63 17.42 -3.17
CA LEU A 306 -7.01 17.22 -1.78
C LEU A 306 -7.00 15.74 -1.38
N SER A 307 -7.35 14.82 -2.30
CA SER A 307 -7.28 13.38 -2.07
C SER A 307 -5.85 12.89 -1.79
N PHE A 308 -4.83 13.61 -2.27
CA PHE A 308 -3.43 13.41 -1.89
C PHE A 308 -3.05 14.22 -0.66
N SER A 309 -3.24 15.56 -0.72
CA SER A 309 -2.62 16.49 0.24
C SER A 309 -3.22 16.38 1.64
N VAL A 310 -4.54 16.18 1.77
CA VAL A 310 -5.18 16.14 3.09
C VAL A 310 -4.71 14.94 3.90
N PRO A 311 -4.78 13.68 3.41
CA PRO A 311 -4.25 12.54 4.16
C PRO A 311 -2.74 12.62 4.39
N PHE A 312 -1.97 13.22 3.46
CA PHE A 312 -0.53 13.39 3.60
C PHE A 312 -0.19 14.36 4.75
N LEU A 313 -0.88 15.49 4.82
CA LEU A 313 -0.69 16.46 5.91
C LEU A 313 -1.15 15.89 7.25
N LEU A 314 -2.24 15.12 7.27
CA LEU A 314 -2.68 14.41 8.47
C LEU A 314 -1.64 13.39 8.94
N ALA A 315 -0.99 12.67 8.01
CA ALA A 315 0.07 11.72 8.34
C ALA A 315 1.31 12.38 8.94
N ILE A 316 1.69 13.56 8.44
CA ILE A 316 2.87 14.28 8.93
C ILE A 316 2.61 14.93 10.30
N PHE A 317 1.44 15.54 10.50
CA PHE A 317 1.23 16.45 11.63
C PHE A 317 0.25 15.94 12.70
N ILE A 318 -0.55 14.91 12.39
CA ILE A 318 -1.68 14.53 13.27
C ILE A 318 -1.64 13.07 13.67
N TRP A 319 -1.19 12.14 12.82
CA TRP A 319 -1.21 10.73 13.17
C TRP A 319 -0.07 10.37 14.12
N ASP A 320 -0.45 9.75 15.24
CA ASP A 320 0.48 9.13 16.18
C ASP A 320 0.88 7.72 15.67
N ARG A 321 1.63 7.68 14.58
CA ARG A 321 2.12 6.44 13.98
C ARG A 321 3.51 6.64 13.40
N SER A 322 4.32 5.59 13.50
CA SER A 322 5.62 5.58 12.82
C SER A 322 5.48 5.90 11.33
N SER A 323 6.51 6.45 10.72
CA SER A 323 6.58 6.82 9.30
C SER A 323 6.55 5.63 8.34
N GLY A 324 5.79 4.57 8.64
CA GLY A 324 5.66 3.38 7.81
C GLY A 324 5.03 3.70 6.45
N ALA A 325 5.72 3.32 5.36
CA ALA A 325 5.29 3.57 3.99
C ALA A 325 3.87 3.02 3.70
N GLN A 326 3.46 1.96 4.37
CA GLN A 326 2.14 1.33 4.22
C GLN A 326 0.98 2.28 4.56
N TYR A 327 1.17 3.23 5.47
CA TYR A 327 0.10 4.11 5.92
C TYR A 327 -0.25 5.21 4.92
N ILE A 328 0.66 5.54 4.01
CA ILE A 328 0.46 6.55 2.97
C ILE A 328 0.48 5.97 1.55
N TYR A 329 0.65 4.66 1.39
CA TYR A 329 0.68 4.02 0.08
C TYR A 329 -0.56 4.33 -0.78
N PHE A 330 -1.75 4.33 -0.19
CA PHE A 330 -3.00 4.57 -0.92
C PHE A 330 -3.09 5.96 -1.58
N ILE A 331 -2.42 6.98 -1.02
CA ILE A 331 -2.44 8.34 -1.60
C ILE A 331 -1.48 8.49 -2.79
N GLN A 332 -0.51 7.62 -2.94
CA GLN A 332 0.42 7.65 -4.06
C GLN A 332 -0.27 7.41 -5.41
N THR A 333 -1.45 6.77 -5.41
CA THR A 333 -2.29 6.65 -6.61
C THR A 333 -2.70 8.02 -7.17
N PHE A 334 -3.03 8.98 -6.30
CA PHE A 334 -3.37 10.37 -6.69
C PHE A 334 -2.12 11.14 -7.10
N GLN A 335 -1.03 10.99 -6.35
CA GLN A 335 0.26 11.60 -6.66
C GLN A 335 0.73 11.23 -8.08
N THR A 336 0.65 9.96 -8.44
CA THR A 336 1.03 9.45 -9.77
C THR A 336 0.23 10.14 -10.88
N ILE A 337 -1.08 10.35 -10.70
CA ILE A 337 -1.93 11.07 -11.68
C ILE A 337 -1.51 12.54 -11.79
N ILE A 338 -1.20 13.18 -10.67
CA ILE A 338 -0.77 14.60 -10.64
C ILE A 338 0.58 14.74 -11.34
N ILE A 339 1.57 13.90 -11.02
CA ILE A 339 2.91 13.93 -11.64
C ILE A 339 2.83 13.64 -13.14
N ALA A 340 2.07 12.61 -13.56
CA ALA A 340 1.84 12.33 -14.98
C ALA A 340 1.23 13.52 -15.73
N SER A 341 0.33 14.26 -15.07
CA SER A 341 -0.26 15.48 -15.63
C SER A 341 0.77 16.60 -15.81
N GLY A 342 1.71 16.74 -14.86
CA GLY A 342 2.82 17.69 -14.94
C GLY A 342 3.81 17.35 -16.04
N MET A 343 4.22 16.08 -16.14
CA MET A 343 5.08 15.59 -17.22
C MET A 343 4.45 15.84 -18.60
N TYR A 344 3.15 15.51 -18.75
CA TYR A 344 2.42 15.79 -19.98
C TYR A 344 2.40 17.28 -20.31
N PHE A 345 2.18 18.14 -19.32
CA PHE A 345 2.16 19.59 -19.49
C PHE A 345 3.52 20.10 -19.98
N ILE A 346 4.62 19.71 -19.34
CA ILE A 346 5.97 20.10 -19.77
C ILE A 346 6.25 19.61 -21.18
N ALA A 347 6.01 18.31 -21.46
CA ALA A 347 6.26 17.75 -22.79
C ALA A 347 5.49 18.51 -23.87
N LYS A 348 4.24 18.89 -23.61
CA LYS A 348 3.41 19.66 -24.52
C LYS A 348 3.97 21.07 -24.77
N GLU A 349 4.41 21.77 -23.74
CA GLU A 349 4.97 23.11 -23.87
C GLU A 349 6.37 23.08 -24.55
N LEU A 350 7.22 22.12 -24.22
CA LEU A 350 8.49 21.93 -24.90
C LEU A 350 8.31 21.65 -26.40
N VAL A 351 7.39 20.76 -26.77
CA VAL A 351 7.07 20.52 -28.20
C VAL A 351 6.61 21.79 -28.90
N LYS A 352 5.84 22.65 -28.25
CA LYS A 352 5.43 23.95 -28.83
C LYS A 352 6.66 24.84 -29.08
N LEU A 353 7.56 24.96 -28.10
CA LEU A 353 8.79 25.75 -28.22
C LEU A 353 9.69 25.25 -29.33
N PHE A 354 9.88 23.93 -29.47
CA PHE A 354 10.64 23.34 -30.56
C PHE A 354 10.04 23.59 -31.92
N ILE A 355 8.70 23.60 -32.06
CA ILE A 355 8.01 23.84 -33.31
C ILE A 355 8.01 25.33 -33.68
N GLN A 356 8.02 26.28 -32.74
CA GLN A 356 8.05 27.71 -33.00
C GLN A 356 9.39 28.24 -33.54
N LYS A 357 10.51 27.57 -33.22
CA LYS A 357 11.86 27.94 -33.67
C LYS A 357 12.31 27.17 -34.92
N LYS A 358 12.43 27.80 -36.11
CA LYS A 358 13.09 27.33 -37.33
C LYS A 358 12.68 25.97 -37.95
N TRP A 359 12.06 25.06 -37.17
CA TRP A 359 11.66 23.71 -37.57
C TRP A 359 10.17 23.60 -37.94
N TYR A 360 9.45 24.73 -37.94
CA TYR A 360 8.00 24.78 -38.10
C TYR A 360 7.52 24.13 -39.39
N GLU A 361 8.14 24.47 -40.53
CA GLU A 361 7.72 23.94 -41.84
C GLU A 361 8.01 22.43 -41.97
N PHE A 362 9.11 21.96 -41.37
CA PHE A 362 9.48 20.54 -41.38
C PHE A 362 8.50 19.67 -40.55
N PHE A 363 7.98 20.20 -39.47
CA PHE A 363 7.08 19.48 -38.58
C PHE A 363 5.61 19.70 -38.89
N LYS A 364 5.24 20.79 -39.55
CA LYS A 364 3.84 21.14 -39.87
C LYS A 364 3.20 20.08 -40.79
N LYS A 365 3.96 19.53 -41.75
CA LYS A 365 3.50 18.52 -42.72
C LYS A 365 3.47 17.07 -42.16
N ASN A 366 4.12 16.78 -41.02
CA ASN A 366 4.30 15.40 -40.59
C ASN A 366 3.90 15.17 -39.11
N SER A 367 2.63 14.79 -38.91
CA SER A 367 2.08 14.51 -37.57
C SER A 367 2.82 13.37 -36.85
N LEU A 368 3.41 12.41 -37.57
CA LEU A 368 4.16 11.29 -37.02
C LEU A 368 5.43 11.77 -36.29
N LYS A 369 6.20 12.68 -36.97
CA LYS A 369 7.43 13.24 -36.36
C LYS A 369 7.14 14.02 -35.08
N LYS A 370 6.06 14.82 -35.06
CA LYS A 370 5.63 15.54 -33.88
C LYS A 370 5.30 14.59 -32.71
N ASN A 371 4.62 13.48 -33.00
CA ASN A 371 4.27 12.49 -31.99
C ASN A 371 5.50 11.75 -31.47
N LEU A 372 6.47 11.47 -32.36
CA LEU A 372 7.75 10.85 -31.99
C LEU A 372 8.54 11.74 -31.02
N ILE A 373 8.69 13.05 -31.35
CA ILE A 373 9.37 14.00 -30.46
C ILE A 373 8.68 14.09 -29.10
N PHE A 374 7.35 14.16 -29.10
CA PHE A 374 6.60 14.16 -27.85
C PHE A 374 6.88 12.90 -27.02
N GLY A 375 6.92 11.74 -27.65
CA GLY A 375 7.26 10.47 -27.00
C GLY A 375 8.68 10.45 -26.45
N ILE A 376 9.67 10.94 -27.22
CA ILE A 376 11.07 11.05 -26.78
C ILE A 376 11.19 11.99 -25.57
N ILE A 377 10.50 13.13 -25.58
CA ILE A 377 10.50 14.06 -24.44
C ILE A 377 9.90 13.38 -23.21
N LEU A 378 8.76 12.68 -23.33
CA LEU A 378 8.18 11.94 -22.20
C LEU A 378 9.12 10.87 -21.67
N LEU A 379 9.79 10.13 -22.56
CA LEU A 379 10.79 9.15 -22.16
C LEU A 379 11.95 9.81 -21.39
N TYR A 380 12.49 10.92 -21.90
CA TYR A 380 13.54 11.67 -21.23
C TYR A 380 13.09 12.17 -19.84
N LEU A 381 11.87 12.75 -19.74
CA LEU A 381 11.32 13.18 -18.47
C LEU A 381 11.13 12.01 -17.48
N PHE A 382 10.79 10.83 -17.97
CA PHE A 382 10.74 9.62 -17.16
C PHE A 382 12.13 9.20 -16.68
N LEU A 383 13.13 9.19 -17.56
CA LEU A 383 14.50 8.78 -17.20
C LEU A 383 15.13 9.66 -16.11
N ILE A 384 14.84 10.97 -16.11
CA ILE A 384 15.32 11.87 -15.04
C ILE A 384 14.49 11.83 -13.77
N LEU A 385 13.24 11.35 -13.85
CA LEU A 385 12.36 11.25 -12.69
C LEU A 385 12.58 9.97 -11.89
N TYR A 386 12.77 8.84 -12.58
CA TYR A 386 12.69 7.50 -11.99
C TYR A 386 13.94 7.13 -11.20
N ASN A 387 13.75 6.43 -10.09
CA ASN A 387 14.84 5.98 -9.22
C ASN A 387 15.50 4.68 -9.75
N PHE A 388 16.39 4.80 -10.72
CA PHE A 388 17.14 3.66 -11.28
C PHE A 388 18.20 3.11 -10.31
N SER A 389 18.69 3.91 -9.36
CA SER A 389 19.71 3.48 -8.40
C SER A 389 19.23 2.32 -7.54
N TYR A 390 17.92 2.20 -7.32
CA TYR A 390 17.33 1.07 -6.63
C TYR A 390 17.70 -0.30 -7.23
N PHE A 391 17.77 -0.40 -8.56
CA PHE A 391 18.11 -1.66 -9.23
C PHE A 391 19.62 -1.93 -9.30
N GLN A 392 20.45 -0.93 -9.03
CA GLN A 392 21.90 -1.09 -8.93
C GLN A 392 22.31 -1.67 -7.57
N ASP A 393 21.48 -1.50 -6.55
CA ASP A 393 21.69 -2.09 -5.24
C ASP A 393 21.35 -3.59 -5.29
N ASN A 394 22.24 -4.45 -4.78
CA ASN A 394 21.99 -5.88 -4.61
C ASN A 394 20.81 -6.17 -3.65
N ASN A 395 20.39 -5.20 -2.87
CA ASN A 395 19.27 -5.27 -1.93
C ASN A 395 17.88 -5.03 -2.56
N ASN A 396 17.78 -4.97 -3.88
CA ASN A 396 16.49 -4.81 -4.56
C ASN A 396 15.59 -6.06 -4.47
N PHE A 397 14.30 -5.98 -4.86
CA PHE A 397 13.34 -7.10 -4.78
C PHE A 397 13.77 -8.37 -5.50
N TYR A 398 14.64 -8.28 -6.49
CA TYR A 398 15.06 -9.35 -7.37
C TYR A 398 16.41 -9.93 -6.98
N GLY A 399 17.10 -9.31 -6.02
CA GLY A 399 18.38 -9.74 -5.48
C GLY A 399 18.27 -11.08 -4.75
N LYS A 400 19.25 -11.97 -4.96
CA LYS A 400 19.30 -13.29 -4.29
C LYS A 400 19.69 -13.18 -2.80
N ASP A 401 20.52 -12.21 -2.46
CA ASP A 401 21.19 -12.09 -1.17
C ASP A 401 20.95 -10.73 -0.53
N ARG A 402 19.66 -10.36 -0.42
CA ARG A 402 19.27 -9.10 0.20
C ARG A 402 19.71 -9.10 1.68
N LYS A 403 20.68 -8.25 2.00
CA LYS A 403 21.32 -8.24 3.33
C LYS A 403 20.64 -7.31 4.35
N TRP A 404 19.78 -6.35 3.92
CA TRP A 404 19.58 -5.18 4.76
C TRP A 404 18.25 -5.09 5.51
N ASP A 405 17.12 -5.43 4.96
CA ASP A 405 15.88 -5.02 5.63
C ASP A 405 14.96 -6.14 6.09
N HIS A 406 15.20 -7.36 5.66
CA HIS A 406 14.25 -8.42 5.94
C HIS A 406 14.97 -9.73 6.21
N SER A 407 14.73 -10.20 7.42
CA SER A 407 15.13 -11.54 7.86
C SER A 407 14.64 -12.58 6.86
N ASN A 408 15.54 -13.37 6.32
CA ASN A 408 15.17 -14.48 5.44
C ASN A 408 14.95 -15.75 6.26
N TYR A 409 13.83 -15.77 6.99
CA TYR A 409 13.48 -16.89 7.87
C TYR A 409 13.52 -18.24 7.17
N GLN A 410 13.04 -18.34 5.93
CA GLN A 410 13.04 -19.59 5.19
C GLN A 410 14.44 -20.15 4.98
N LYS A 411 15.40 -19.31 4.58
CA LYS A 411 16.79 -19.74 4.38
C LYS A 411 17.48 -20.09 5.70
N VAL A 412 17.18 -19.38 6.78
CA VAL A 412 17.70 -19.68 8.12
C VAL A 412 17.17 -21.02 8.61
N PHE A 413 15.87 -21.29 8.47
CA PHE A 413 15.31 -22.59 8.83
C PHE A 413 15.85 -23.72 7.95
N GLN A 414 16.06 -23.49 6.65
CA GLN A 414 16.74 -24.46 5.77
C GLN A 414 18.18 -24.72 6.19
N TYR A 415 18.90 -23.68 6.62
CA TYR A 415 20.26 -23.83 7.17
C TYR A 415 20.23 -24.69 8.45
N PHE A 416 19.34 -24.36 9.39
CA PHE A 416 19.13 -25.17 10.61
C PHE A 416 18.83 -26.62 10.27
N LEU A 417 17.86 -26.91 9.41
CA LEU A 417 17.45 -28.26 9.01
C LEU A 417 18.61 -29.09 8.40
N LYS A 418 19.53 -28.41 7.70
CA LYS A 418 20.71 -29.06 7.09
C LYS A 418 21.81 -29.38 8.10
N HIS A 419 21.94 -28.62 9.20
CA HIS A 419 23.07 -28.71 10.12
C HIS A 419 22.68 -29.20 11.52
N LYS A 420 21.39 -29.37 11.80
CA LYS A 420 20.90 -29.91 13.07
C LYS A 420 21.28 -31.38 13.24
N SER A 421 21.49 -31.84 14.48
CA SER A 421 21.52 -33.24 14.85
C SER A 421 20.09 -33.85 14.89
N GLN A 422 20.01 -35.17 15.11
CA GLN A 422 18.73 -35.87 15.16
C GLN A 422 17.83 -35.37 16.31
N ASP A 423 18.43 -35.09 17.46
CA ASP A 423 17.74 -34.70 18.71
C ASP A 423 17.88 -33.20 19.03
N SER A 424 18.00 -32.37 17.99
CA SER A 424 18.10 -30.93 18.17
C SER A 424 16.76 -30.32 18.55
N LEU A 425 16.78 -29.39 19.51
CA LEU A 425 15.65 -28.52 19.83
C LEU A 425 15.80 -27.19 19.10
N LEU A 426 14.73 -26.71 18.46
CA LEU A 426 14.62 -25.34 17.92
C LEU A 426 13.85 -24.44 18.87
N ILE A 427 14.43 -23.30 19.23
CA ILE A 427 13.75 -22.22 19.98
C ILE A 427 13.53 -21.06 19.03
N THR A 428 12.27 -20.67 18.83
CA THR A 428 11.88 -19.56 17.95
C THR A 428 10.49 -19.02 18.31
N ARG A 429 10.07 -17.89 17.72
CA ARG A 429 8.71 -17.38 17.92
C ARG A 429 7.66 -18.28 17.24
N ASP A 430 6.53 -18.44 17.92
CA ASP A 430 5.43 -19.33 17.56
C ASP A 430 4.84 -19.11 16.16
N PHE A 431 4.63 -17.85 15.77
CA PHE A 431 3.99 -17.51 14.49
C PHE A 431 4.77 -17.95 13.23
N ARG A 432 6.01 -18.45 13.36
CA ARG A 432 6.88 -18.89 12.25
C ARG A 432 6.77 -20.36 11.92
N ASN A 433 5.89 -21.10 12.56
CA ASN A 433 5.78 -22.56 12.43
C ASN A 433 5.45 -23.04 11.00
N TYR A 434 4.94 -22.19 10.11
CA TYR A 434 4.81 -22.46 8.69
C TYR A 434 6.11 -22.99 8.04
N ASN A 435 7.28 -22.49 8.44
CA ASN A 435 8.56 -22.85 7.82
C ASN A 435 9.06 -24.26 8.19
N TYR A 436 8.65 -24.80 9.32
CA TYR A 436 9.18 -26.03 9.88
C TYR A 436 8.13 -27.09 10.24
N SER A 437 6.86 -26.81 10.07
CA SER A 437 5.74 -27.69 10.48
C SER A 437 5.79 -29.10 9.88
N LYS A 438 6.34 -29.24 8.67
CA LYS A 438 6.42 -30.54 7.99
C LYS A 438 7.72 -31.29 8.24
N THR A 439 8.55 -30.85 9.16
CA THR A 439 9.92 -31.35 9.33
C THR A 439 10.11 -32.25 10.55
N HIS A 440 9.05 -32.46 11.35
CA HIS A 440 9.05 -33.31 12.55
C HIS A 440 10.19 -32.99 13.54
N ILE A 441 10.52 -31.71 13.70
CA ILE A 441 11.52 -31.26 14.66
C ILE A 441 10.87 -30.90 16.00
N SER A 442 11.65 -31.08 17.09
CA SER A 442 11.25 -30.56 18.41
C SER A 442 11.38 -29.05 18.43
N VAL A 443 10.32 -28.37 18.85
CA VAL A 443 10.26 -26.90 18.93
C VAL A 443 9.80 -26.46 20.31
N SER A 444 10.52 -25.49 20.89
CA SER A 444 10.04 -24.69 22.02
C SER A 444 9.79 -23.27 21.55
N ASP A 445 8.54 -22.85 21.60
CA ASP A 445 8.15 -21.51 21.17
C ASP A 445 8.13 -20.51 22.35
N PHE A 446 8.21 -19.22 22.02
CA PHE A 446 8.08 -18.11 22.95
C PHE A 446 7.36 -16.93 22.31
N GLY A 447 6.80 -16.04 23.13
CA GLY A 447 6.26 -14.74 22.73
C GLY A 447 5.03 -14.79 21.84
N GLY A 448 3.88 -15.23 22.33
CA GLY A 448 2.56 -15.00 21.71
C GLY A 448 1.99 -13.65 22.10
N GLU A 449 1.20 -12.99 21.22
CA GLU A 449 0.49 -11.75 21.55
C GLU A 449 -0.50 -11.96 22.70
N ASP A 450 -1.12 -13.13 22.79
CA ASP A 450 -2.07 -13.53 23.84
C ASP A 450 -1.43 -14.16 25.09
N LYS A 451 -0.12 -14.37 25.05
CA LYS A 451 0.64 -14.96 26.14
C LYS A 451 1.83 -14.08 26.51
N PRO A 452 1.58 -12.89 27.12
CA PRO A 452 2.67 -11.99 27.51
C PRO A 452 3.66 -12.65 28.50
N ASP A 453 3.20 -13.68 29.22
CA ASP A 453 4.02 -14.45 30.17
C ASP A 453 4.85 -15.56 29.51
N ASN A 454 4.65 -15.90 28.23
CA ASN A 454 5.47 -16.88 27.49
C ASN A 454 6.77 -16.24 26.99
N ARG A 455 7.48 -15.55 27.87
CA ARG A 455 8.82 -15.03 27.58
C ARG A 455 9.85 -16.13 27.62
N LEU A 456 10.93 -15.96 26.88
CA LEU A 456 12.12 -16.79 27.00
C LEU A 456 12.92 -16.29 28.23
N SER A 457 12.78 -17.01 29.35
CA SER A 457 13.50 -16.73 30.60
C SER A 457 14.77 -17.57 30.72
N LEU A 458 15.66 -17.19 31.63
CA LEU A 458 16.87 -17.96 31.94
C LEU A 458 16.51 -19.35 32.47
N ASP A 459 15.54 -19.46 33.38
CA ASP A 459 15.08 -20.73 33.95
C ASP A 459 14.56 -21.68 32.85
N LYS A 460 13.81 -21.15 31.88
CA LYS A 460 13.32 -21.94 30.75
C LYS A 460 14.48 -22.44 29.89
N LEU A 461 15.51 -21.62 29.63
CA LEU A 461 16.68 -22.03 28.87
C LEU A 461 17.46 -23.14 29.58
N THR A 462 17.77 -22.99 30.85
CA THR A 462 18.52 -23.97 31.63
C THR A 462 17.77 -25.29 31.80
N ASP A 463 16.43 -25.25 31.95
CA ASP A 463 15.60 -26.46 31.96
C ASP A 463 15.66 -27.19 30.59
N LEU A 464 15.61 -26.44 29.48
CA LEU A 464 15.73 -27.01 28.13
C LEU A 464 17.12 -27.61 27.87
N GLU A 465 18.20 -26.97 28.35
CA GLU A 465 19.58 -27.50 28.27
C GLU A 465 19.74 -28.81 29.05
N GLY A 466 19.09 -28.92 30.20
CA GLY A 466 19.07 -30.15 30.98
C GLY A 466 18.44 -31.33 30.24
N LYS A 467 17.51 -31.07 29.31
CA LYS A 467 16.72 -32.09 28.61
C LYS A 467 17.21 -32.42 27.19
N ASN A 468 18.03 -31.56 26.58
CA ASN A 468 18.44 -31.67 25.18
C ASN A 468 19.95 -31.74 25.05
N GLN A 469 20.42 -32.33 23.95
CA GLN A 469 21.86 -32.41 23.62
C GLN A 469 22.32 -31.23 22.76
N GLU A 470 21.42 -30.70 21.97
CA GLU A 470 21.68 -29.59 21.06
C GLU A 470 20.47 -28.65 21.00
N ILE A 471 20.71 -27.36 21.16
CA ILE A 471 19.68 -26.31 21.08
C ILE A 471 20.10 -25.28 20.05
N TRP A 472 19.17 -24.92 19.18
CA TRP A 472 19.29 -23.84 18.23
C TRP A 472 18.28 -22.76 18.55
N ILE A 473 18.72 -21.50 18.61
CA ILE A 473 17.84 -20.35 18.85
C ILE A 473 17.87 -19.45 17.61
N VAL A 474 16.71 -19.15 17.07
CA VAL A 474 16.55 -18.22 15.95
C VAL A 474 15.81 -16.97 16.45
N ILE A 475 16.51 -15.84 16.46
CA ILE A 475 16.03 -14.55 16.99
C ILE A 475 16.04 -13.52 15.87
N ALA A 476 14.95 -12.80 15.68
CA ALA A 476 14.90 -11.58 14.88
C ALA A 476 14.82 -10.35 15.79
N THR A 477 15.13 -9.18 15.26
CA THR A 477 15.17 -7.92 16.04
C THR A 477 13.94 -7.70 16.92
N ASN A 478 12.75 -7.94 16.39
CA ASN A 478 11.50 -7.78 17.13
C ASN A 478 11.22 -8.88 18.16
N ASP A 479 12.03 -9.94 18.20
CA ASP A 479 11.85 -11.02 19.15
C ASP A 479 12.50 -10.70 20.49
N TYR A 480 13.44 -9.78 20.50
CA TYR A 480 14.13 -9.38 21.73
C TYR A 480 13.20 -8.80 22.79
N ASP A 481 12.06 -8.24 22.41
CA ASP A 481 11.04 -7.74 23.36
C ASP A 481 10.40 -8.88 24.19
N TYR A 482 10.52 -10.12 23.71
CA TYR A 482 9.97 -11.33 24.33
C TYR A 482 11.03 -12.21 25.00
N ILE A 483 12.26 -11.74 25.09
CA ILE A 483 13.38 -12.42 25.77
C ILE A 483 13.76 -11.58 26.98
N GLU A 484 13.88 -12.21 28.15
CA GLU A 484 14.29 -11.53 29.38
C GLU A 484 15.76 -11.09 29.32
N SER A 485 16.12 -10.03 30.00
CA SER A 485 17.46 -9.45 29.95
C SER A 485 18.55 -10.45 30.37
N GLU A 486 18.29 -11.24 31.42
CA GLU A 486 19.21 -12.27 31.90
C GLU A 486 19.40 -13.39 30.87
N ALA A 487 18.33 -13.83 30.22
CA ALA A 487 18.39 -14.81 29.15
C ALA A 487 19.16 -14.29 27.92
N LYS A 488 19.03 -13.00 27.60
CA LYS A 488 19.82 -12.38 26.51
C LYS A 488 21.32 -12.41 26.78
N HIS A 489 21.72 -12.07 27.99
CA HIS A 489 23.13 -12.12 28.42
C HIS A 489 23.64 -13.56 28.39
N TYR A 490 22.87 -14.49 28.97
CA TYR A 490 23.22 -15.88 29.00
C TYR A 490 23.40 -16.50 27.61
N ILE A 491 22.51 -16.20 26.66
CA ILE A 491 22.63 -16.67 25.27
C ILE A 491 23.95 -16.17 24.66
N ARG A 492 24.29 -14.90 24.86
CA ARG A 492 25.53 -14.32 24.30
C ARG A 492 26.80 -14.90 24.90
N ASP A 493 26.75 -15.27 26.16
CA ASP A 493 27.90 -15.78 26.90
C ASP A 493 28.08 -17.30 26.75
N SER A 494 27.01 -18.06 26.59
CA SER A 494 27.00 -19.53 26.65
C SER A 494 26.71 -20.22 25.32
N TYR A 495 26.15 -19.49 24.34
CA TYR A 495 25.81 -20.05 23.02
C TYR A 495 26.79 -19.56 21.96
N GLN A 496 27.11 -20.44 21.02
CA GLN A 496 27.91 -20.09 19.85
C GLN A 496 27.05 -19.31 18.82
N ALA A 497 27.43 -18.13 18.46
CA ALA A 497 26.83 -17.40 17.35
C ALA A 497 27.17 -18.09 16.01
N ILE A 498 26.19 -18.35 15.17
CA ILE A 498 26.35 -18.95 13.86
C ILE A 498 26.22 -17.85 12.80
N GLU A 499 27.33 -17.49 12.20
CA GLU A 499 27.35 -16.56 11.08
C GLU A 499 27.07 -17.25 9.76
N THR A 500 26.10 -16.76 9.02
CA THR A 500 25.75 -17.22 7.67
C THR A 500 25.51 -16.03 6.76
N ASN A 501 25.42 -16.29 5.45
CA ASN A 501 25.02 -15.25 4.49
C ASN A 501 23.56 -14.77 4.70
N TYR A 502 22.81 -15.38 5.60
CA TYR A 502 21.40 -15.10 5.89
C TYR A 502 21.22 -14.44 7.25
N THR A 503 22.22 -14.51 8.12
CA THR A 503 22.27 -13.79 9.39
C THR A 503 22.78 -12.37 9.14
N ASN A 504 22.13 -11.39 9.75
CA ASN A 504 22.47 -9.99 9.68
C ASN A 504 22.00 -9.30 10.98
N ASN A 505 22.15 -8.00 11.08
CA ASN A 505 21.72 -7.24 12.25
C ASN A 505 20.23 -7.41 12.63
N SER A 506 19.40 -7.97 11.74
CA SER A 506 17.98 -8.20 11.98
C SER A 506 17.63 -9.66 12.29
N MET A 507 18.60 -10.59 12.21
CA MET A 507 18.38 -12.01 12.49
C MET A 507 19.67 -12.68 12.96
N GLU A 508 19.59 -13.37 14.07
CA GLU A 508 20.67 -14.11 14.71
C GLU A 508 20.33 -15.60 14.85
N ILE A 509 21.35 -16.43 14.74
CA ILE A 509 21.27 -17.86 15.01
C ILE A 509 22.29 -18.17 16.12
N TRP A 510 21.84 -18.81 17.15
CA TRP A 510 22.65 -19.24 18.26
C TRP A 510 22.58 -20.76 18.42
N LYS A 511 23.68 -21.38 18.71
CA LYS A 511 23.76 -22.82 18.90
C LYS A 511 24.41 -23.14 20.24
N TRP A 512 23.79 -24.03 20.99
CA TRP A 512 24.35 -24.65 22.19
C TRP A 512 24.44 -26.16 22.01
N THR A 513 25.52 -26.77 22.51
CA THR A 513 25.76 -28.22 22.53
C THR A 513 26.28 -28.59 23.91
N LYS A 514 25.77 -29.72 24.44
CA LYS A 514 26.14 -30.24 25.74
C LYS A 514 27.57 -30.77 25.74
#